data_bc8d15cc7932c0f3681e0a2974243893
#
_entry.id   bc8d15cc7932c0f3681e0a2974243893
#
_cell.length_a   1.000
_cell.length_b   1.000
_cell.length_c   1.000
_cell.angle_alpha   90.00
_cell.angle_beta   90.00
_cell.angle_gamma   90.00
#
_symmetry.space_group_name_H-M   'P 1'
#
loop_
_entity.id
_entity.type
_entity.pdbx_description
1 polymer ?
#
loop_
_entity_poly.entity_id
_entity_poly.type
_entity_poly.pdbx_seq_one_letter_code
_entity_poly.pdbx_strand_id
1 'polypeptide(L)'
;MARRAGLTWPLPPELNDEVRLENRLFPPPSDLPSDERPQPDWALVHRELRRRNVTLMLLWEEYCDSKSDSFSYSWFCERYREWAGRLKPTLRQVHVAGEKLFVDYSGHTMEVVDGLSGEVHSTQIFVAVLGASNYTYAEASLSQSLPDWIGSHVRAFCFFGGVARQTVSDNLKAGITRACFHEPMVNRTYADLARHYRTAIVPALPYRPRDKAKVEVGVQIVGRWILARLRNRRFFSLAALNEAI
;
A
#
# COMPACT_ATOMS: atom_id res chain seq x y z
N MET A 1 17.39 -26.36 -30.29
CA MET A 1 15.94 -26.25 -30.55
C MET A 1 15.57 -26.76 -31.94
N ALA A 2 16.15 -26.26 -33.03
CA ALA A 2 15.79 -26.70 -34.40
C ALA A 2 15.80 -28.23 -34.62
N ARG A 3 16.80 -28.97 -34.13
CA ARG A 3 16.85 -30.45 -34.20
C ARG A 3 15.72 -31.16 -33.48
N ARG A 4 15.20 -30.59 -32.36
CA ARG A 4 14.05 -31.15 -31.63
C ARG A 4 12.72 -30.95 -32.37
N ALA A 5 12.63 -29.88 -33.18
CA ALA A 5 11.47 -29.57 -34.02
C ALA A 5 11.51 -30.31 -35.38
N GLY A 6 12.53 -31.15 -35.62
CA GLY A 6 12.69 -31.89 -36.88
C GLY A 6 13.04 -31.00 -38.07
N LEU A 7 13.66 -29.83 -37.82
CA LEU A 7 14.03 -28.88 -38.87
C LEU A 7 15.46 -29.16 -39.37
N THR A 8 15.60 -29.31 -40.70
CA THR A 8 16.87 -29.44 -41.38
C THR A 8 17.11 -28.23 -42.29
N TRP A 9 18.36 -27.88 -42.51
CA TRP A 9 18.71 -26.80 -43.44
C TRP A 9 19.12 -27.38 -44.81
N PRO A 10 18.66 -26.77 -45.94
CA PRO A 10 17.79 -25.58 -46.08
C PRO A 10 16.37 -25.86 -45.64
N LEU A 11 15.68 -24.80 -45.13
CA LEU A 11 14.29 -24.90 -44.69
C LEU A 11 13.38 -25.27 -45.88
N PRO A 12 12.37 -26.19 -45.65
CA PRO A 12 11.35 -26.47 -46.65
C PRO A 12 10.61 -25.19 -47.07
N PRO A 13 10.24 -25.03 -48.35
CA PRO A 13 9.55 -23.82 -48.85
C PRO A 13 8.26 -23.47 -48.09
N GLU A 14 7.63 -24.48 -47.46
CA GLU A 14 6.40 -24.35 -46.67
C GLU A 14 6.62 -23.63 -45.33
N LEU A 15 7.87 -23.54 -44.86
CA LEU A 15 8.29 -22.91 -43.60
C LEU A 15 9.04 -21.59 -43.80
N ASN A 16 8.98 -21.01 -45.01
CA ASN A 16 9.50 -19.67 -45.30
C ASN A 16 8.63 -18.54 -44.70
N ASP A 17 7.45 -18.88 -44.17
CA ASP A 17 6.60 -17.97 -43.45
C ASP A 17 7.03 -17.94 -41.96
N GLU A 18 7.35 -16.74 -41.47
CA GLU A 18 7.85 -16.52 -40.12
C GLU A 18 6.88 -17.04 -39.03
N VAL A 19 5.58 -16.84 -39.23
CA VAL A 19 4.53 -17.31 -38.33
C VAL A 19 4.46 -18.86 -38.26
N ARG A 20 4.62 -19.53 -39.42
CA ARG A 20 4.63 -20.99 -39.48
C ARG A 20 5.89 -21.57 -38.87
N LEU A 21 7.01 -20.91 -39.07
CA LEU A 21 8.29 -21.31 -38.48
C LEU A 21 8.25 -21.14 -36.96
N GLU A 22 7.71 -20.03 -36.48
CA GLU A 22 7.53 -19.75 -35.05
C GLU A 22 6.61 -20.78 -34.37
N ASN A 23 5.45 -21.08 -34.97
CA ASN A 23 4.54 -22.11 -34.47
C ASN A 23 5.16 -23.51 -34.48
N ARG A 24 6.11 -23.80 -35.38
CA ARG A 24 6.81 -25.09 -35.42
C ARG A 24 7.93 -25.17 -34.40
N LEU A 25 8.65 -24.07 -34.16
CA LEU A 25 9.71 -23.98 -33.15
C LEU A 25 9.16 -23.87 -31.72
N PHE A 26 8.05 -23.18 -31.58
CA PHE A 26 7.35 -22.91 -30.33
C PHE A 26 5.86 -23.26 -30.52
N PRO A 27 5.52 -24.55 -30.62
CA PRO A 27 4.11 -24.91 -30.69
C PRO A 27 3.39 -24.24 -29.53
N PRO A 28 2.23 -23.58 -29.78
CA PRO A 28 1.41 -23.14 -28.67
C PRO A 28 1.23 -24.32 -27.73
N PRO A 29 1.24 -24.11 -26.39
CA PRO A 29 1.02 -25.19 -25.46
C PRO A 29 -0.21 -25.94 -25.96
N SER A 30 0.00 -27.21 -26.38
CA SER A 30 -1.10 -28.10 -26.75
C SER A 30 -2.14 -27.96 -25.65
N ASP A 31 -3.39 -27.68 -26.03
CA ASP A 31 -4.51 -27.65 -25.08
C ASP A 31 -4.27 -28.76 -24.08
N LEU A 32 -3.83 -28.37 -22.89
CA LEU A 32 -3.65 -29.32 -21.79
C LEU A 32 -4.98 -30.04 -21.73
N PRO A 33 -5.01 -31.39 -21.76
CA PRO A 33 -6.26 -32.11 -21.71
C PRO A 33 -7.08 -31.46 -20.62
N SER A 34 -8.27 -30.99 -20.98
CA SER A 34 -9.17 -30.34 -20.03
C SER A 34 -9.23 -31.29 -18.86
N ASP A 35 -8.64 -30.91 -17.73
CA ASP A 35 -8.55 -31.77 -16.57
C ASP A 35 -10.02 -32.08 -16.23
N GLU A 36 -10.51 -33.26 -16.61
CA GLU A 36 -11.92 -33.68 -16.50
C GLU A 36 -12.37 -33.74 -15.03
N ARG A 37 -11.41 -33.52 -14.12
CA ARG A 37 -11.67 -33.43 -12.68
C ARG A 37 -12.67 -32.32 -12.39
N PRO A 38 -13.67 -32.58 -11.56
CA PRO A 38 -14.71 -31.59 -11.24
C PRO A 38 -14.13 -30.39 -10.53
N GLN A 39 -14.23 -29.23 -11.16
CA GLN A 39 -13.77 -27.95 -10.60
C GLN A 39 -14.57 -27.58 -9.36
N PRO A 40 -13.92 -26.98 -8.31
CA PRO A 40 -14.62 -26.42 -7.18
C PRO A 40 -15.51 -25.23 -7.57
N ASP A 41 -16.66 -25.08 -6.91
CA ASP A 41 -17.45 -23.84 -7.03
C ASP A 41 -16.79 -22.74 -6.19
N TRP A 42 -15.98 -21.90 -6.87
CA TRP A 42 -15.25 -20.82 -6.23
C TRP A 42 -16.15 -19.76 -5.61
N ALA A 43 -17.37 -19.55 -6.12
CA ALA A 43 -18.32 -18.62 -5.56
C ALA A 43 -18.85 -19.13 -4.22
N LEU A 44 -19.13 -20.43 -4.14
CA LEU A 44 -19.50 -21.09 -2.90
C LEU A 44 -18.35 -21.05 -1.90
N VAL A 45 -17.13 -21.45 -2.29
CA VAL A 45 -15.93 -21.41 -1.46
C VAL A 45 -15.72 -20.00 -0.88
N HIS A 46 -15.84 -18.98 -1.71
CA HIS A 46 -15.68 -17.58 -1.27
C HIS A 46 -16.75 -17.13 -0.28
N ARG A 47 -17.99 -17.57 -0.47
CA ARG A 47 -19.09 -17.27 0.44
C ARG A 47 -18.90 -17.95 1.78
N GLU A 48 -18.53 -19.24 1.79
CA GLU A 48 -18.31 -20.02 3.02
C GLU A 48 -17.12 -19.49 3.84
N LEU A 49 -16.04 -19.03 3.21
CA LEU A 49 -14.90 -18.42 3.90
C LEU A 49 -15.25 -17.14 4.70
N ARG A 50 -16.41 -16.53 4.46
CA ARG A 50 -16.90 -15.40 5.28
C ARG A 50 -17.49 -15.83 6.61
N ARG A 51 -17.78 -17.11 6.77
CA ARG A 51 -18.29 -17.66 8.02
C ARG A 51 -17.17 -17.79 9.04
N ARG A 52 -17.50 -17.57 10.29
CA ARG A 52 -16.53 -17.66 11.39
C ARG A 52 -15.94 -19.08 11.48
N ASN A 53 -14.63 -19.18 11.62
CA ASN A 53 -13.85 -20.41 11.77
C ASN A 53 -13.82 -21.33 10.53
N VAL A 54 -14.33 -20.91 9.37
CA VAL A 54 -14.19 -21.66 8.11
C VAL A 54 -12.84 -21.31 7.49
N THR A 55 -12.08 -22.33 7.12
CA THR A 55 -10.74 -22.21 6.52
C THR A 55 -10.73 -22.80 5.12
N LEU A 56 -9.73 -22.39 4.29
CA LEU A 56 -9.53 -23.01 2.97
C LEU A 56 -9.23 -24.50 3.07
N MET A 57 -8.57 -24.93 4.14
CA MET A 57 -8.26 -26.35 4.38
C MET A 57 -9.54 -27.17 4.58
N LEU A 58 -10.44 -26.68 5.43
CA LEU A 58 -11.73 -27.32 5.67
C LEU A 58 -12.54 -27.44 4.35
N LEU A 59 -12.63 -26.37 3.59
CA LEU A 59 -13.38 -26.37 2.31
C LEU A 59 -12.73 -27.26 1.25
N TRP A 60 -11.41 -27.41 1.29
CA TRP A 60 -10.72 -28.37 0.44
C TRP A 60 -10.99 -29.81 0.86
N GLU A 61 -11.00 -30.12 2.16
CA GLU A 61 -11.38 -31.44 2.70
C GLU A 61 -12.82 -31.80 2.29
N GLU A 62 -13.77 -30.89 2.46
CA GLU A 62 -15.17 -31.07 2.00
C GLU A 62 -15.28 -31.29 0.49
N TYR A 63 -14.46 -30.57 -0.30
CA TYR A 63 -14.38 -30.79 -1.74
C TYR A 63 -13.82 -32.19 -2.05
N CYS A 64 -12.79 -32.65 -1.37
CA CYS A 64 -12.22 -34.00 -1.53
C CYS A 64 -13.23 -35.08 -1.17
N ASP A 65 -13.97 -34.94 -0.09
CA ASP A 65 -14.97 -35.89 0.35
C ASP A 65 -16.15 -36.01 -0.65
N SER A 66 -16.44 -34.92 -1.33
CA SER A 66 -17.54 -34.88 -2.33
C SER A 66 -17.15 -35.42 -3.71
N LYS A 67 -15.87 -35.68 -3.98
CA LYS A 67 -15.32 -36.03 -5.30
C LYS A 67 -14.30 -37.16 -5.19
N SER A 68 -14.43 -38.15 -6.06
CA SER A 68 -13.52 -39.31 -6.11
C SER A 68 -12.13 -38.96 -6.66
N ASP A 69 -12.02 -37.91 -7.46
CA ASP A 69 -10.77 -37.43 -8.05
C ASP A 69 -10.64 -35.93 -7.84
N SER A 70 -9.96 -35.55 -6.76
CA SER A 70 -9.81 -34.18 -6.30
C SER A 70 -8.42 -33.62 -6.56
N PHE A 71 -8.33 -32.28 -6.68
CA PHE A 71 -7.06 -31.58 -6.81
C PHE A 71 -6.32 -31.47 -5.46
N SER A 72 -4.98 -31.31 -5.53
CA SER A 72 -4.19 -31.10 -4.34
C SER A 72 -4.54 -29.78 -3.63
N TYR A 73 -4.28 -29.69 -2.33
CA TYR A 73 -4.52 -28.48 -1.55
C TYR A 73 -3.77 -27.25 -2.09
N SER A 74 -2.53 -27.43 -2.54
CA SER A 74 -1.73 -26.34 -3.13
C SER A 74 -2.40 -25.78 -4.39
N TRP A 75 -2.86 -26.65 -5.28
CA TRP A 75 -3.60 -26.27 -6.47
C TRP A 75 -4.92 -25.54 -6.12
N PHE A 76 -5.68 -26.08 -5.15
CA PHE A 76 -6.93 -25.45 -4.68
C PHE A 76 -6.70 -24.04 -4.16
N CYS A 77 -5.66 -23.84 -3.34
CA CYS A 77 -5.30 -22.52 -2.82
C CYS A 77 -4.88 -21.54 -3.93
N GLU A 78 -4.09 -22.00 -4.90
CA GLU A 78 -3.61 -21.18 -6.01
C GLU A 78 -4.77 -20.71 -6.90
N ARG A 79 -5.62 -21.62 -7.32
CA ARG A 79 -6.79 -21.33 -8.16
C ARG A 79 -7.81 -20.45 -7.44
N TYR A 80 -8.03 -20.68 -6.15
CA TYR A 80 -8.87 -19.78 -5.38
C TYR A 80 -8.29 -18.35 -5.32
N ARG A 81 -6.97 -18.18 -5.13
CA ARG A 81 -6.35 -16.85 -5.13
C ARG A 81 -6.48 -16.16 -6.47
N GLU A 82 -6.27 -16.86 -7.57
CA GLU A 82 -6.48 -16.34 -8.93
C GLU A 82 -7.92 -15.88 -9.14
N TRP A 83 -8.88 -16.72 -8.78
CA TRP A 83 -10.29 -16.41 -8.90
C TRP A 83 -10.69 -15.23 -7.99
N ALA A 84 -10.30 -15.23 -6.72
CA ALA A 84 -10.58 -14.17 -5.76
C ALA A 84 -9.90 -12.84 -6.16
N GLY A 85 -8.74 -12.89 -6.80
CA GLY A 85 -8.07 -11.74 -7.39
C GLY A 85 -8.90 -11.02 -8.46
N ARG A 86 -9.68 -11.77 -9.24
CA ARG A 86 -10.59 -11.23 -10.26
C ARG A 86 -11.83 -10.55 -9.66
N LEU A 87 -12.22 -10.94 -8.43
CA LEU A 87 -13.38 -10.36 -7.73
C LEU A 87 -13.09 -9.02 -7.03
N LYS A 88 -11.81 -8.66 -6.89
CA LYS A 88 -11.44 -7.37 -6.28
C LYS A 88 -11.42 -6.30 -7.37
N PRO A 89 -12.55 -5.61 -7.65
CA PRO A 89 -12.48 -4.39 -8.41
C PRO A 89 -11.66 -3.41 -7.55
N THR A 90 -10.39 -3.24 -7.85
CA THR A 90 -9.61 -2.14 -7.32
C THR A 90 -10.19 -0.88 -7.93
N LEU A 91 -11.07 -0.22 -7.19
CA LEU A 91 -11.51 1.12 -7.54
C LEU A 91 -10.28 2.02 -7.41
N ARG A 92 -9.60 2.21 -8.53
CA ARG A 92 -8.40 3.03 -8.59
C ARG A 92 -8.85 4.48 -8.38
N GLN A 93 -8.58 5.03 -7.20
CA GLN A 93 -8.86 6.44 -6.95
C GLN A 93 -7.94 7.27 -7.84
N VAL A 94 -8.54 8.12 -8.66
CA VAL A 94 -7.78 9.11 -9.44
C VAL A 94 -7.53 10.31 -8.53
N HIS A 95 -6.26 10.63 -8.33
CA HIS A 95 -5.85 11.81 -7.58
C HIS A 95 -5.36 12.89 -8.55
N VAL A 96 -5.98 14.06 -8.47
CA VAL A 96 -5.58 15.22 -9.29
C VAL A 96 -4.40 15.93 -8.62
N ALA A 97 -3.44 16.41 -9.42
CA ALA A 97 -2.30 17.16 -8.89
C ALA A 97 -2.76 18.43 -8.16
N GLY A 98 -2.15 18.71 -6.99
CA GLY A 98 -2.51 19.84 -6.15
C GLY A 98 -3.85 19.72 -5.41
N GLU A 99 -4.57 18.61 -5.55
CA GLU A 99 -5.86 18.42 -4.88
C GLU A 99 -5.71 18.01 -3.44
N LYS A 100 -4.93 16.93 -3.16
CA LYS A 100 -4.86 16.31 -1.82
C LYS A 100 -3.45 16.13 -1.32
N LEU A 101 -3.23 16.52 -0.08
CA LEU A 101 -2.09 16.17 0.76
C LEU A 101 -2.59 15.24 1.87
N PHE A 102 -1.99 14.09 2.02
CA PHE A 102 -2.28 13.15 3.09
C PHE A 102 -1.21 13.25 4.16
N VAL A 103 -1.60 13.38 5.42
CA VAL A 103 -0.69 13.57 6.55
C VAL A 103 -1.02 12.62 7.68
N ASP A 104 0.04 12.09 8.32
CA ASP A 104 -0.08 11.20 9.48
C ASP A 104 1.20 11.19 10.29
N TYR A 105 1.15 10.68 11.53
CA TYR A 105 2.35 10.25 12.24
C TYR A 105 2.60 8.76 11.99
N SER A 106 3.86 8.42 11.72
CA SER A 106 4.29 7.03 11.69
C SER A 106 4.16 6.42 13.10
N GLY A 107 3.77 5.15 13.17
CA GLY A 107 3.86 4.39 14.41
C GLY A 107 5.31 4.08 14.85
N HIS A 108 6.28 4.38 14.00
CA HIS A 108 7.70 4.20 14.28
C HIS A 108 8.29 5.47 14.91
N THR A 109 9.19 5.29 15.86
CA THR A 109 9.92 6.35 16.55
C THR A 109 11.41 6.20 16.31
N MET A 110 12.15 7.30 16.48
CA MET A 110 13.61 7.32 16.51
C MET A 110 14.06 7.96 17.80
N GLU A 111 15.26 7.59 18.27
CA GLU A 111 15.82 8.13 19.51
C GLU A 111 16.83 9.23 19.21
N VAL A 112 16.76 10.29 20.01
CA VAL A 112 17.74 11.38 20.04
C VAL A 112 18.29 11.47 21.46
N VAL A 113 19.59 11.46 21.60
CA VAL A 113 20.29 11.58 22.87
C VAL A 113 20.66 13.05 23.10
N ASP A 114 20.26 13.62 24.22
CA ASP A 114 20.75 14.93 24.60
C ASP A 114 22.26 14.87 24.89
N GLY A 115 23.05 15.65 24.15
CA GLY A 115 24.50 15.60 24.22
C GLY A 115 25.09 16.13 25.55
N LEU A 116 24.30 16.84 26.35
CA LEU A 116 24.73 17.40 27.65
C LEU A 116 24.30 16.52 28.82
N SER A 117 23.04 16.12 28.83
CA SER A 117 22.45 15.32 29.93
C SER A 117 22.58 13.81 29.72
N GLY A 118 22.77 13.35 28.47
CA GLY A 118 22.72 11.95 28.11
C GLY A 118 21.29 11.37 28.09
N GLU A 119 20.28 12.21 28.30
CA GLU A 119 18.89 11.77 28.29
C GLU A 119 18.45 11.35 26.88
N VAL A 120 17.70 10.21 26.78
CA VAL A 120 17.19 9.68 25.53
C VAL A 120 15.76 10.10 25.33
N HIS A 121 15.51 10.84 24.25
CA HIS A 121 14.17 11.29 23.85
C HIS A 121 13.69 10.49 22.65
N SER A 122 12.49 9.91 22.76
CA SER A 122 11.82 9.26 21.65
C SER A 122 11.10 10.30 20.78
N THR A 123 11.42 10.36 19.50
CA THR A 123 10.83 11.30 18.55
C THR A 123 9.67 10.67 17.78
N GLN A 124 8.74 11.51 17.35
CA GLN A 124 7.61 11.13 16.51
C GLN A 124 7.92 11.46 15.05
N ILE A 125 7.57 10.58 14.12
CA ILE A 125 7.87 10.80 12.71
C ILE A 125 6.60 11.25 11.98
N PHE A 126 6.59 12.52 11.58
CA PHE A 126 5.53 13.09 10.73
C PHE A 126 5.79 12.72 9.28
N VAL A 127 4.73 12.34 8.56
CA VAL A 127 4.78 11.98 7.13
C VAL A 127 3.69 12.71 6.38
N ALA A 128 4.05 13.36 5.28
CA ALA A 128 3.12 14.03 4.38
C ALA A 128 3.33 13.54 2.94
N VAL A 129 2.24 13.19 2.25
CA VAL A 129 2.27 12.56 0.92
C VAL A 129 1.32 13.29 -0.04
N LEU A 130 1.84 13.75 -1.18
CA LEU A 130 1.00 14.29 -2.25
C LEU A 130 0.22 13.17 -2.95
N GLY A 131 -1.09 13.32 -3.06
CA GLY A 131 -1.99 12.27 -3.56
C GLY A 131 -1.68 11.82 -4.99
N ALA A 132 -1.35 12.73 -5.90
CA ALA A 132 -1.13 12.42 -7.31
C ALA A 132 0.23 11.81 -7.59
N SER A 133 1.31 12.41 -7.04
CA SER A 133 2.70 12.03 -7.33
C SER A 133 3.29 11.00 -6.37
N ASN A 134 2.70 10.82 -5.19
CA ASN A 134 3.29 10.15 -4.02
C ASN A 134 4.60 10.81 -3.55
N TYR A 135 4.87 12.07 -3.94
CA TYR A 135 6.00 12.80 -3.42
C TYR A 135 5.82 12.99 -1.93
N THR A 136 6.81 12.57 -1.15
CA THR A 136 6.68 12.37 0.30
C THR A 136 7.69 13.26 1.03
N TYR A 137 7.21 13.92 2.06
CA TYR A 137 7.99 14.62 3.08
C TYR A 137 7.92 13.84 4.39
N ALA A 138 9.03 13.75 5.09
CA ALA A 138 9.08 13.18 6.43
C ALA A 138 9.99 14.01 7.32
N GLU A 139 9.66 14.10 8.61
CA GLU A 139 10.50 14.72 9.63
C GLU A 139 10.24 14.12 11.01
N ALA A 140 11.21 14.26 11.91
CA ALA A 140 11.04 13.95 13.32
C ALA A 140 10.62 15.20 14.11
N SER A 141 9.70 15.03 15.06
CA SER A 141 9.31 16.00 16.08
C SER A 141 9.45 15.41 17.47
N LEU A 142 9.60 16.24 18.50
CA LEU A 142 9.73 15.75 19.88
C LEU A 142 8.41 15.18 20.42
N SER A 143 7.29 15.65 19.90
CA SER A 143 5.96 15.24 20.34
C SER A 143 4.93 15.28 19.22
N GLN A 144 3.73 14.82 19.53
CA GLN A 144 2.53 15.01 18.68
C GLN A 144 1.68 16.19 19.16
N SER A 145 2.29 17.16 19.85
CA SER A 145 1.59 18.34 20.33
C SER A 145 1.08 19.21 19.17
N LEU A 146 0.11 20.08 19.45
CA LEU A 146 -0.43 20.98 18.43
C LEU A 146 0.65 21.90 17.82
N PRO A 147 1.60 22.49 18.57
CA PRO A 147 2.70 23.25 17.99
C PRO A 147 3.57 22.44 17.03
N ASP A 148 3.95 21.21 17.41
CA ASP A 148 4.73 20.32 16.54
C ASP A 148 3.96 19.96 15.28
N TRP A 149 2.67 19.63 15.42
CA TRP A 149 1.78 19.33 14.30
C TRP A 149 1.68 20.47 13.30
N ILE A 150 1.45 21.70 13.80
CA ILE A 150 1.37 22.91 12.96
C ILE A 150 2.72 23.19 12.29
N GLY A 151 3.82 23.12 13.06
CA GLY A 151 5.18 23.33 12.54
C GLY A 151 5.54 22.36 11.43
N SER A 152 5.19 21.08 11.59
CA SER A 152 5.41 20.05 10.58
C SER A 152 4.66 20.32 9.29
N HIS A 153 3.42 20.80 9.38
CA HIS A 153 2.66 21.21 8.18
C HIS A 153 3.33 22.37 7.44
N VAL A 154 3.76 23.40 8.19
CA VAL A 154 4.41 24.56 7.58
C VAL A 154 5.69 24.16 6.85
N ARG A 155 6.53 23.32 7.46
CA ARG A 155 7.77 22.83 6.84
C ARG A 155 7.47 21.92 5.63
N ALA A 156 6.43 21.07 5.71
CA ALA A 156 5.99 20.27 4.57
C ALA A 156 5.52 21.14 3.40
N PHE A 157 4.74 22.20 3.65
CA PHE A 157 4.31 23.14 2.62
C PHE A 157 5.49 23.86 1.96
N CYS A 158 6.50 24.27 2.76
CA CYS A 158 7.74 24.84 2.23
C CYS A 158 8.49 23.84 1.36
N PHE A 159 8.61 22.59 1.81
CA PHE A 159 9.28 21.52 1.06
C PHE A 159 8.60 21.23 -0.29
N PHE A 160 7.28 21.19 -0.32
CA PHE A 160 6.52 20.97 -1.57
C PHE A 160 6.47 22.21 -2.48
N GLY A 161 6.89 23.37 -1.98
CA GLY A 161 6.80 24.63 -2.71
C GLY A 161 5.36 25.11 -2.93
N GLY A 162 4.43 24.64 -2.12
CA GLY A 162 3.01 24.98 -2.22
C GLY A 162 2.11 24.16 -1.31
N VAL A 163 0.81 24.45 -1.39
CA VAL A 163 -0.21 23.84 -0.54
C VAL A 163 -1.31 23.20 -1.38
N ALA A 164 -1.65 21.96 -1.09
CA ALA A 164 -2.77 21.28 -1.73
C ALA A 164 -4.12 21.88 -1.29
N ARG A 165 -5.12 21.76 -2.15
CA ARG A 165 -6.49 22.28 -1.85
C ARG A 165 -7.10 21.64 -0.61
N GLN A 166 -6.75 20.38 -0.34
CA GLN A 166 -7.24 19.61 0.79
C GLN A 166 -6.07 18.95 1.52
N THR A 167 -6.07 19.03 2.84
CA THR A 167 -5.18 18.30 3.73
C THR A 167 -6.00 17.23 4.44
N VAL A 168 -5.73 15.96 4.10
CA VAL A 168 -6.40 14.80 4.67
C VAL A 168 -5.56 14.30 5.83
N SER A 169 -6.08 14.42 7.05
CA SER A 169 -5.41 13.96 8.28
C SER A 169 -6.20 12.88 8.98
N ASP A 170 -5.52 12.06 9.80
CA ASP A 170 -6.23 11.22 10.75
C ASP A 170 -6.91 12.07 11.84
N ASN A 171 -7.77 11.41 12.62
CA ASN A 171 -8.41 11.98 13.80
C ASN A 171 -7.39 12.13 14.96
N LEU A 172 -6.24 12.76 14.69
CA LEU A 172 -5.25 13.04 15.71
C LEU A 172 -5.83 14.02 16.74
N LYS A 173 -5.75 13.67 18.02
CA LYS A 173 -6.30 14.50 19.12
C LYS A 173 -5.77 15.94 19.12
N ALA A 174 -4.53 16.16 18.64
CA ALA A 174 -3.97 17.51 18.52
C ALA A 174 -4.68 18.34 17.44
N GLY A 175 -5.08 17.75 16.32
CA GLY A 175 -5.74 18.45 15.21
C GLY A 175 -7.29 18.41 15.28
N ILE A 176 -7.85 17.37 15.86
CA ILE A 176 -9.30 17.11 15.90
C ILE A 176 -9.77 17.02 17.36
N THR A 177 -10.52 18.01 17.81
CA THR A 177 -11.03 18.08 19.18
C THR A 177 -12.12 17.05 19.44
N ARG A 178 -12.93 16.75 18.42
CA ARG A 178 -14.01 15.75 18.48
C ARG A 178 -14.10 15.00 17.16
N ALA A 179 -13.80 13.72 17.18
CA ALA A 179 -14.03 12.83 16.06
C ALA A 179 -15.53 12.54 15.96
N CYS A 180 -16.19 12.96 14.88
CA CYS A 180 -17.57 12.68 14.59
C CYS A 180 -17.70 12.25 13.12
N PHE A 181 -18.62 11.35 12.82
CA PHE A 181 -18.82 10.84 11.46
C PHE A 181 -19.37 11.92 10.52
N HIS A 182 -20.21 12.84 11.04
CA HIS A 182 -20.89 13.87 10.25
C HIS A 182 -20.23 15.25 10.35
N GLU A 183 -19.77 15.64 11.55
CA GLU A 183 -19.18 16.97 11.78
C GLU A 183 -17.97 16.85 12.73
N PRO A 184 -16.78 16.51 12.24
CA PRO A 184 -15.57 16.50 13.07
C PRO A 184 -15.20 17.93 13.46
N MET A 185 -15.01 18.18 14.76
CA MET A 185 -14.57 19.49 15.25
C MET A 185 -13.04 19.59 15.11
N VAL A 186 -12.60 20.39 14.15
CA VAL A 186 -11.18 20.74 13.96
C VAL A 186 -10.75 21.72 15.06
N ASN A 187 -9.54 21.51 15.60
CA ASN A 187 -8.95 22.45 16.55
C ASN A 187 -8.87 23.84 15.92
N ARG A 188 -9.20 24.91 16.69
CA ARG A 188 -9.23 26.29 16.20
C ARG A 188 -7.91 26.72 15.55
N THR A 189 -6.77 26.44 16.19
CA THR A 189 -5.45 26.80 15.64
C THR A 189 -5.16 26.06 14.32
N TYR A 190 -5.61 24.81 14.21
CA TYR A 190 -5.47 24.06 12.96
C TYR A 190 -6.41 24.59 11.86
N ALA A 191 -7.60 25.03 12.24
CA ALA A 191 -8.50 25.74 11.32
C ALA A 191 -7.93 27.08 10.86
N ASP A 192 -7.24 27.82 11.74
CA ASP A 192 -6.57 29.08 11.40
C ASP A 192 -5.38 28.84 10.44
N LEU A 193 -4.59 27.78 10.62
CA LEU A 193 -3.58 27.35 9.65
C LEU A 193 -4.22 27.08 8.28
N ALA A 194 -5.32 26.32 8.25
CA ALA A 194 -6.02 25.99 7.03
C ALA A 194 -6.52 27.25 6.29
N ARG A 195 -7.05 28.22 7.03
CA ARG A 195 -7.49 29.51 6.49
C ARG A 195 -6.31 30.32 5.94
N HIS A 196 -5.20 30.38 6.68
CA HIS A 196 -4.00 31.10 6.28
C HIS A 196 -3.42 30.57 4.96
N TYR A 197 -3.29 29.24 4.85
CA TYR A 197 -2.76 28.57 3.66
C TYR A 197 -3.80 28.27 2.59
N ARG A 198 -5.06 28.63 2.78
CA ARG A 198 -6.19 28.40 1.85
C ARG A 198 -6.35 26.92 1.48
N THR A 199 -6.19 26.03 2.46
CA THR A 199 -6.44 24.59 2.33
C THR A 199 -7.66 24.18 3.16
N ALA A 200 -8.34 23.12 2.77
CA ALA A 200 -9.43 22.56 3.57
C ALA A 200 -8.91 21.36 4.37
N ILE A 201 -9.13 21.35 5.70
CA ILE A 201 -8.86 20.16 6.51
C ILE A 201 -9.99 19.15 6.29
N VAL A 202 -9.64 17.96 5.86
CA VAL A 202 -10.56 16.85 5.65
C VAL A 202 -10.15 15.70 6.57
N PRO A 203 -10.76 15.56 7.74
CA PRO A 203 -10.50 14.42 8.61
C PRO A 203 -10.88 13.12 7.93
N ALA A 204 -10.02 12.10 8.00
CA ALA A 204 -10.34 10.80 7.47
C ALA A 204 -11.55 10.21 8.21
N LEU A 205 -12.48 9.63 7.46
CA LEU A 205 -13.67 9.05 8.05
C LEU A 205 -13.31 7.81 8.88
N PRO A 206 -13.86 7.67 10.10
CA PRO A 206 -13.74 6.45 10.88
C PRO A 206 -14.16 5.22 10.05
N TYR A 207 -13.45 4.11 10.20
CA TYR A 207 -13.74 2.83 9.54
C TYR A 207 -13.63 2.83 8.00
N ARG A 208 -12.97 3.84 7.37
CA ARG A 208 -12.66 3.85 5.94
C ARG A 208 -11.14 3.84 5.69
N PRO A 209 -10.46 2.70 5.87
CA PRO A 209 -9.00 2.61 5.69
C PRO A 209 -8.55 2.95 4.26
N ARG A 210 -9.42 2.79 3.26
CA ARG A 210 -9.10 3.11 1.86
C ARG A 210 -8.83 4.60 1.62
N ASP A 211 -9.40 5.47 2.44
CA ASP A 211 -9.21 6.92 2.31
C ASP A 211 -7.79 7.34 2.70
N LYS A 212 -7.08 6.50 3.48
CA LYS A 212 -5.71 6.73 3.95
C LYS A 212 -4.64 5.89 3.24
N ALA A 213 -5.02 5.03 2.31
CA ALA A 213 -4.08 4.10 1.67
C ALA A 213 -2.81 4.80 1.15
N LYS A 214 -2.90 6.06 0.73
CA LYS A 214 -1.75 6.85 0.25
C LYS A 214 -0.74 7.15 1.35
N VAL A 215 -1.19 7.65 2.51
CA VAL A 215 -0.27 7.97 3.61
C VAL A 215 0.26 6.69 4.27
N GLU A 216 -0.54 5.63 4.36
CA GLU A 216 -0.08 4.33 4.86
C GLU A 216 1.09 3.78 4.03
N VAL A 217 0.99 3.86 2.69
CA VAL A 217 2.10 3.50 1.79
C VAL A 217 3.30 4.42 2.01
N GLY A 218 3.09 5.75 2.15
CA GLY A 218 4.15 6.70 2.45
C GLY A 218 4.87 6.39 3.76
N VAL A 219 4.12 6.12 4.83
CA VAL A 219 4.66 5.68 6.12
C VAL A 219 5.49 4.40 5.99
N GLN A 220 5.02 3.41 5.22
CA GLN A 220 5.79 2.19 4.98
C GLN A 220 7.08 2.46 4.21
N ILE A 221 7.06 3.36 3.21
CA ILE A 221 8.25 3.75 2.44
C ILE A 221 9.25 4.44 3.37
N VAL A 222 8.82 5.43 4.15
CA VAL A 222 9.65 6.13 5.14
C VAL A 222 10.26 5.13 6.13
N GLY A 223 9.45 4.23 6.70
CA GLY A 223 9.90 3.21 7.62
C GLY A 223 10.98 2.29 7.03
N ARG A 224 10.76 1.79 5.82
CA ARG A 224 11.67 0.80 5.17
C ARG A 224 12.92 1.45 4.58
N TRP A 225 12.80 2.60 3.95
CA TRP A 225 13.90 3.19 3.17
C TRP A 225 14.69 4.26 3.91
N ILE A 226 14.11 4.89 4.93
CA ILE A 226 14.76 5.93 5.74
C ILE A 226 15.06 5.36 7.13
N LEU A 227 14.02 5.13 7.95
CA LEU A 227 14.22 4.80 9.36
C LEU A 227 14.98 3.50 9.55
N ALA A 228 14.69 2.45 8.75
CA ALA A 228 15.42 1.19 8.82
C ALA A 228 16.92 1.33 8.49
N ARG A 229 17.29 2.27 7.61
CA ARG A 229 18.71 2.56 7.31
C ARG A 229 19.37 3.33 8.44
N LEU A 230 18.63 4.17 9.15
CA LEU A 230 19.11 4.98 10.26
C LEU A 230 19.11 4.23 11.61
N ARG A 231 18.54 3.04 11.71
CA ARG A 231 18.31 2.28 12.95
C ARG A 231 19.53 2.08 13.86
N ASN A 232 20.73 2.02 13.26
CA ASN A 232 21.99 1.82 13.99
C ASN A 232 22.78 3.12 14.20
N ARG A 233 22.25 4.28 13.75
CA ARG A 233 22.87 5.58 13.94
C ARG A 233 22.36 6.20 15.23
N ARG A 234 23.25 6.88 15.95
CA ARG A 234 22.91 7.71 17.11
C ARG A 234 22.88 9.16 16.70
N PHE A 235 21.85 9.85 17.15
CA PHE A 235 21.66 11.27 16.88
C PHE A 235 21.69 12.03 18.20
N PHE A 236 22.43 13.15 18.23
CA PHE A 236 22.61 14.00 19.42
C PHE A 236 21.81 15.30 19.35
N SER A 237 21.00 15.45 18.28
CA SER A 237 20.03 16.54 18.17
C SER A 237 18.91 16.17 17.20
N LEU A 238 17.75 16.80 17.39
CA LEU A 238 16.62 16.67 16.47
C LEU A 238 16.98 17.20 15.06
N ALA A 239 17.80 18.26 14.99
CA ALA A 239 18.28 18.81 13.72
C ALA A 239 19.12 17.80 12.94
N ALA A 240 20.08 17.12 13.60
CA ALA A 240 20.90 16.09 12.97
C ALA A 240 20.07 14.87 12.50
N LEU A 241 19.03 14.50 13.23
CA LEU A 241 18.11 13.46 12.80
C LEU A 241 17.32 13.91 11.57
N ASN A 242 16.77 15.13 11.57
CA ASN A 242 16.01 15.67 10.46
C ASN A 242 16.84 15.90 9.19
N GLU A 243 18.12 16.22 9.33
CA GLU A 243 19.04 16.29 8.19
C GLU A 243 19.31 14.91 7.57
N ALA A 244 19.24 13.85 8.38
CA ALA A 244 19.47 12.48 7.91
C ALA A 244 18.20 11.81 7.32
N ILE A 245 17.00 12.33 7.65
CA ILE A 245 15.73 11.89 7.11
C ILE A 245 15.52 12.46 5.71
#